data_b995c599db9ceb48317f8d45fe66658c
#
_entry.id   b995c599db9ceb48317f8d45fe66658c
#
_cell.length_a   1.000
_cell.length_b   1.000
_cell.length_c   1.000
_cell.angle_alpha   90.00
_cell.angle_beta   90.00
_cell.angle_gamma   90.00
#
_symmetry.space_group_name_H-M   'P 1'
#
loop_
_entity.id
_entity.type
_entity.pdbx_description
1 polymer ?
#
loop_
_entity_poly.entity_id
_entity_poly.type
_entity_poly.pdbx_seq_one_letter_code
_entity_poly.pdbx_strand_id
1 'polypeptide(L)'
;LVLVSAGAGGHTGFVTGFAFVPAIRSFFDGPIILGGGIVDGAGIRAAEVLGADFGYLGTRFIATEESLAPESYRDMLVAATEEDVMLTAHFTGVPANYLKTSIIAAGLDPDTLKARKDKSFEGRHDGPENNKAWRDIWSAGQGVRAVDKIQPAATLIAQLKAEYETAKAKP
;
A
#
# COMPACT_ATOMS: atom_id res chain seq x y z
N LEU A 1 3.49 8.19 16.13
CA LEU A 1 2.26 7.78 15.43
C LEU A 1 2.59 7.27 14.03
N VAL A 2 1.88 6.21 13.59
CA VAL A 2 1.92 5.75 12.19
C VAL A 2 0.60 6.14 11.53
N LEU A 3 0.68 7.06 10.57
CA LEU A 3 -0.48 7.56 9.82
C LEU A 3 -0.65 6.74 8.56
N VAL A 4 -1.66 5.89 8.53
CA VAL A 4 -2.02 5.13 7.34
C VAL A 4 -3.03 5.94 6.53
N SER A 5 -2.53 6.68 5.54
CA SER A 5 -3.33 7.58 4.70
C SER A 5 -4.02 6.84 3.54
N ALA A 6 -4.94 7.51 2.86
CA ALA A 6 -5.52 7.02 1.61
C ALA A 6 -4.41 6.62 0.62
N GLY A 7 -4.59 5.50 -0.07
CA GLY A 7 -3.60 4.96 -1.00
C GLY A 7 -2.65 3.91 -0.41
N ALA A 8 -2.69 3.65 0.90
CA ALA A 8 -1.95 2.53 1.48
C ALA A 8 -2.52 1.18 1.01
N GLY A 9 -1.66 0.20 0.78
CA GLY A 9 -2.06 -1.18 0.53
C GLY A 9 -2.58 -1.84 1.80
N GLY A 10 -3.58 -2.71 1.67
CA GLY A 10 -4.27 -3.27 2.82
C GLY A 10 -5.21 -2.26 3.48
N HIS A 11 -5.47 -2.41 4.77
CA HIS A 11 -6.34 -1.49 5.51
C HIS A 11 -5.84 -0.05 5.37
N THR A 12 -6.75 0.87 5.04
CA THR A 12 -6.42 2.25 4.73
C THR A 12 -7.49 3.22 5.23
N GLY A 13 -7.10 4.48 5.43
CA GLY A 13 -8.02 5.57 5.69
C GLY A 13 -8.51 6.23 4.40
N PHE A 14 -9.37 7.23 4.55
CA PHE A 14 -9.89 8.04 3.44
C PHE A 14 -9.19 9.39 3.30
N VAL A 15 -8.41 9.78 4.32
CA VAL A 15 -7.71 11.07 4.34
C VAL A 15 -6.37 10.93 3.65
N THR A 16 -6.09 11.82 2.70
CA THR A 16 -4.79 11.86 2.02
C THR A 16 -3.68 12.34 2.96
N GLY A 17 -2.43 11.95 2.71
CA GLY A 17 -1.27 12.37 3.50
C GLY A 17 -1.15 13.90 3.59
N PHE A 18 -1.50 14.62 2.51
CA PHE A 18 -1.48 16.10 2.46
C PHE A 18 -2.40 16.77 3.50
N ALA A 19 -3.54 16.18 3.80
CA ALA A 19 -4.45 16.69 4.83
C ALA A 19 -4.18 16.06 6.19
N PHE A 20 -3.75 14.79 6.22
CA PHE A 20 -3.65 14.01 7.45
C PHE A 20 -2.46 14.44 8.32
N VAL A 21 -1.28 14.61 7.71
CA VAL A 21 -0.06 15.00 8.47
C VAL A 21 -0.23 16.35 9.14
N PRO A 22 -0.62 17.44 8.43
CA PRO A 22 -0.84 18.75 9.09
C PRO A 22 -1.91 18.71 10.18
N ALA A 23 -2.99 17.95 9.97
CA ALA A 23 -4.05 17.81 10.97
C ALA A 23 -3.55 17.17 12.27
N ILE A 24 -2.72 16.12 12.18
CA ILE A 24 -2.14 15.48 13.36
C ILE A 24 -1.05 16.37 13.97
N ARG A 25 -0.22 17.01 13.15
CA ARG A 25 0.84 17.89 13.61
C ARG A 25 0.32 19.11 14.38
N SER A 26 -0.93 19.52 14.14
CA SER A 26 -1.54 20.65 14.87
C SER A 26 -1.70 20.42 16.39
N PHE A 27 -1.62 19.16 16.86
CA PHE A 27 -1.77 18.81 18.28
C PHE A 27 -0.76 17.77 18.78
N PHE A 28 0.09 17.22 17.89
CA PHE A 28 1.03 16.16 18.26
C PHE A 28 2.44 16.48 17.78
N ASP A 29 3.38 16.70 18.73
CA ASP A 29 4.77 17.07 18.48
C ASP A 29 5.74 15.88 18.43
N GLY A 30 5.25 14.66 18.71
CA GLY A 30 6.06 13.44 18.69
C GLY A 30 6.31 12.93 17.28
N PRO A 31 7.09 11.83 17.12
CA PRO A 31 7.41 11.26 15.81
C PRO A 31 6.19 10.83 15.03
N ILE A 32 6.09 11.26 13.76
CA ILE A 32 5.06 10.89 12.78
C ILE A 32 5.70 10.12 11.65
N ILE A 33 5.12 8.95 11.36
CA ILE A 33 5.45 8.11 10.21
C ILE A 33 4.28 8.15 9.25
N LEU A 34 4.49 8.58 8.01
CA LEU A 34 3.44 8.60 6.98
C LEU A 34 3.55 7.38 6.08
N GLY A 35 2.47 6.61 5.95
CA GLY A 35 2.29 5.54 4.97
C GLY A 35 1.09 5.79 4.07
N GLY A 36 1.19 5.36 2.81
CA GLY A 36 0.14 5.46 1.80
C GLY A 36 0.55 6.31 0.60
N GLY A 37 0.68 5.67 -0.56
CA GLY A 37 1.01 6.33 -1.82
C GLY A 37 2.46 6.80 -1.95
N ILE A 38 3.33 6.57 -0.98
CA ILE A 38 4.76 6.87 -1.09
C ILE A 38 5.42 5.78 -1.94
N VAL A 39 6.04 6.18 -3.05
CA VAL A 39 6.57 5.25 -4.06
C VAL A 39 8.06 5.39 -4.33
N ASP A 40 8.62 6.56 -4.05
CA ASP A 40 9.98 6.93 -4.37
C ASP A 40 10.60 7.86 -3.31
N GLY A 41 11.84 8.24 -3.51
CA GLY A 41 12.54 9.18 -2.64
C GLY A 41 11.93 10.59 -2.64
N ALA A 42 11.29 11.02 -3.73
CA ALA A 42 10.58 12.30 -3.78
C ALA A 42 9.33 12.27 -2.89
N GLY A 43 8.59 11.16 -2.87
CA GLY A 43 7.47 10.94 -1.95
C GLY A 43 7.89 10.92 -0.49
N ILE A 44 9.07 10.36 -0.17
CA ILE A 44 9.65 10.43 1.20
C ILE A 44 9.95 11.89 1.56
N ARG A 45 10.57 12.67 0.65
CA ARG A 45 10.82 14.09 0.87
C ARG A 45 9.53 14.90 1.03
N ALA A 46 8.49 14.59 0.24
CA ALA A 46 7.19 15.23 0.39
C ALA A 46 6.55 14.97 1.75
N ALA A 47 6.64 13.74 2.27
CA ALA A 47 6.17 13.42 3.62
C ALA A 47 6.87 14.25 4.70
N GLU A 48 8.19 14.45 4.57
CA GLU A 48 8.99 15.29 5.45
C GLU A 48 8.56 16.75 5.37
N VAL A 49 8.35 17.30 4.16
CA VAL A 49 7.88 18.68 3.96
C VAL A 49 6.50 18.91 4.57
N LEU A 50 5.63 17.90 4.55
CA LEU A 50 4.31 17.95 5.18
C LEU A 50 4.39 17.96 6.72
N GLY A 51 5.54 17.58 7.30
CA GLY A 51 5.76 17.52 8.75
C GLY A 51 5.82 16.11 9.33
N ALA A 52 5.88 15.05 8.51
CA ALA A 52 6.20 13.71 8.98
C ALA A 52 7.72 13.56 9.18
N ASP A 53 8.13 12.71 10.11
CA ASP A 53 9.55 12.44 10.39
C ASP A 53 10.06 11.27 9.52
N PHE A 54 9.17 10.38 9.08
CA PHE A 54 9.53 9.20 8.28
C PHE A 54 8.45 8.87 7.24
N GLY A 55 8.90 8.33 6.09
CA GLY A 55 8.04 7.66 5.11
C GLY A 55 7.98 6.15 5.37
N TYR A 56 6.80 5.54 5.18
CA TYR A 56 6.55 4.11 5.32
C TYR A 56 6.09 3.51 3.98
N LEU A 57 6.89 2.62 3.42
CA LEU A 57 6.64 1.98 2.14
C LEU A 57 6.44 0.48 2.34
N GLY A 58 5.37 -0.08 1.78
CA GLY A 58 5.09 -1.51 1.82
C GLY A 58 5.18 -2.17 0.44
N THR A 59 4.35 -1.72 -0.50
CA THR A 59 4.14 -2.39 -1.80
C THR A 59 5.42 -2.66 -2.57
N ARG A 60 6.35 -1.70 -2.65
CA ARG A 60 7.64 -1.88 -3.33
C ARG A 60 8.53 -2.93 -2.66
N PHE A 61 8.46 -3.06 -1.33
CA PHE A 61 9.25 -4.06 -0.59
C PHE A 61 8.66 -5.47 -0.67
N ILE A 62 7.36 -5.61 -1.00
CA ILE A 62 6.78 -6.93 -1.30
C ILE A 62 7.42 -7.53 -2.57
N ALA A 63 7.76 -6.70 -3.55
CA ALA A 63 8.40 -7.10 -4.79
C ALA A 63 9.95 -7.10 -4.69
N THR A 64 10.49 -7.53 -3.55
CA THR A 64 11.94 -7.75 -3.39
C THR A 64 12.28 -9.23 -3.37
N GLU A 65 13.53 -9.56 -3.70
CA GLU A 65 14.02 -10.94 -3.72
C GLU A 65 13.95 -11.60 -2.33
N GLU A 66 14.17 -10.82 -1.28
CA GLU A 66 14.15 -11.27 0.11
C GLU A 66 12.75 -11.39 0.70
N SER A 67 11.73 -10.92 -0.02
CA SER A 67 10.34 -11.04 0.43
C SER A 67 9.88 -12.50 0.44
N LEU A 68 9.15 -12.89 1.50
CA LEU A 68 8.49 -14.19 1.59
C LEU A 68 7.14 -14.23 0.84
N ALA A 69 6.77 -13.16 0.13
CA ALA A 69 5.57 -13.15 -0.70
C ALA A 69 5.68 -14.20 -1.81
N PRO A 70 4.59 -14.93 -2.14
CA PRO A 70 4.57 -15.87 -3.26
C PRO A 70 5.01 -15.19 -4.57
N GLU A 71 5.67 -15.93 -5.45
CA GLU A 71 6.12 -15.43 -6.75
C GLU A 71 4.96 -14.80 -7.54
N SER A 72 3.82 -15.50 -7.60
CA SER A 72 2.61 -14.99 -8.25
C SER A 72 2.13 -13.64 -7.71
N TYR A 73 2.30 -13.37 -6.42
CA TYR A 73 1.97 -12.07 -5.84
C TYR A 73 2.95 -10.99 -6.32
N ARG A 74 4.24 -11.28 -6.30
CA ARG A 74 5.28 -10.36 -6.77
C ARG A 74 5.11 -10.03 -8.25
N ASP A 75 4.79 -11.04 -9.08
CA ASP A 75 4.53 -10.86 -10.51
C ASP A 75 3.27 -10.02 -10.76
N MET A 76 2.20 -10.24 -9.99
CA MET A 76 1.00 -9.38 -10.05
C MET A 76 1.32 -7.93 -9.73
N LEU A 77 2.19 -7.67 -8.75
CA LEU A 77 2.60 -6.29 -8.42
C LEU A 77 3.38 -5.64 -9.55
N VAL A 78 4.29 -6.37 -10.21
CA VAL A 78 5.06 -5.86 -11.36
C VAL A 78 4.17 -5.55 -12.56
N ALA A 79 3.11 -6.34 -12.77
CA ALA A 79 2.18 -6.14 -13.88
C ALA A 79 1.09 -5.08 -13.61
N ALA A 80 0.87 -4.70 -12.34
CA ALA A 80 -0.25 -3.88 -11.93
C ALA A 80 -0.03 -2.38 -12.14
N THR A 81 -1.14 -1.70 -12.36
CA THR A 81 -1.25 -0.24 -12.35
C THR A 81 -2.18 0.22 -11.22
N GLU A 82 -2.28 1.53 -11.00
CA GLU A 82 -3.24 2.08 -10.03
C GLU A 82 -4.68 1.73 -10.33
N GLU A 83 -5.03 1.42 -11.59
CA GLU A 83 -6.36 0.99 -12.02
C GLU A 83 -6.71 -0.42 -11.53
N ASP A 84 -5.68 -1.23 -11.24
CA ASP A 84 -5.82 -2.59 -10.71
C ASP A 84 -5.99 -2.61 -9.19
N VAL A 85 -5.91 -1.46 -8.51
CA VAL A 85 -6.13 -1.33 -7.09
C VAL A 85 -7.56 -0.91 -6.81
N MET A 86 -8.29 -1.72 -6.04
CA MET A 86 -9.64 -1.37 -5.61
C MET A 86 -9.77 -1.24 -4.10
N LEU A 87 -10.51 -0.22 -3.66
CA LEU A 87 -10.87 -0.04 -2.26
C LEU A 87 -12.19 -0.80 -1.98
N THR A 88 -12.15 -1.74 -1.06
CA THR A 88 -13.36 -2.47 -0.64
C THR A 88 -13.32 -2.84 0.84
N ALA A 89 -14.51 -2.88 1.47
CA ALA A 89 -14.70 -3.41 2.82
C ALA A 89 -15.29 -4.84 2.80
N HIS A 90 -15.26 -5.53 1.65
CA HIS A 90 -15.88 -6.84 1.48
C HIS A 90 -15.27 -7.89 2.42
N PHE A 91 -13.94 -7.98 2.47
CA PHE A 91 -13.25 -9.10 3.14
C PHE A 91 -13.21 -8.99 4.67
N THR A 92 -13.04 -7.79 5.20
CA THR A 92 -12.85 -7.59 6.64
C THR A 92 -13.88 -6.66 7.29
N GLY A 93 -14.75 -6.03 6.50
CA GLY A 93 -15.65 -4.97 6.99
C GLY A 93 -14.93 -3.63 7.26
N VAL A 94 -13.62 -3.57 7.07
CA VAL A 94 -12.80 -2.37 7.14
C VAL A 94 -12.28 -2.06 5.73
N PRO A 95 -12.36 -0.81 5.25
CA PRO A 95 -11.85 -0.45 3.94
C PRO A 95 -10.37 -0.81 3.78
N ALA A 96 -10.05 -1.49 2.68
CA ALA A 96 -8.70 -1.89 2.34
C ALA A 96 -8.50 -1.89 0.82
N ASN A 97 -7.29 -1.57 0.39
CA ASN A 97 -6.89 -1.62 -1.00
C ASN A 97 -6.39 -3.02 -1.36
N TYR A 98 -7.01 -3.63 -2.36
CA TYR A 98 -6.69 -4.95 -2.88
C TYR A 98 -6.36 -4.90 -4.36
N LEU A 99 -5.56 -5.86 -4.84
CA LEU A 99 -5.33 -6.11 -6.26
C LEU A 99 -6.55 -6.80 -6.87
N LYS A 100 -7.19 -6.20 -7.89
CA LYS A 100 -8.30 -6.79 -8.64
C LYS A 100 -7.91 -8.14 -9.26
N THR A 101 -6.70 -8.23 -9.81
CA THR A 101 -6.16 -9.46 -10.39
C THR A 101 -6.10 -10.62 -9.39
N SER A 102 -5.77 -10.33 -8.14
CA SER A 102 -5.78 -11.31 -7.04
C SER A 102 -7.21 -11.77 -6.68
N ILE A 103 -8.17 -10.84 -6.69
CA ILE A 103 -9.60 -11.14 -6.46
C ILE A 103 -10.14 -12.05 -7.57
N ILE A 104 -9.83 -11.74 -8.83
CA ILE A 104 -10.22 -12.53 -9.98
C ILE A 104 -9.59 -13.93 -9.93
N ALA A 105 -8.30 -14.03 -9.60
CA ALA A 105 -7.61 -15.31 -9.43
C ALA A 105 -8.22 -16.18 -8.32
N ALA A 106 -8.85 -15.55 -7.30
CA ALA A 106 -9.60 -16.24 -6.26
C ALA A 106 -11.04 -16.66 -6.70
N GLY A 107 -11.39 -16.48 -7.97
CA GLY A 107 -12.71 -16.83 -8.52
C GLY A 107 -13.84 -15.88 -8.13
N LEU A 108 -13.50 -14.66 -7.76
CA LEU A 108 -14.45 -13.59 -7.39
C LEU A 108 -14.50 -12.52 -8.48
N ASP A 109 -15.65 -11.89 -8.63
CA ASP A 109 -15.84 -10.76 -9.52
C ASP A 109 -15.75 -9.44 -8.71
N PRO A 110 -14.71 -8.60 -8.93
CA PRO A 110 -14.53 -7.34 -8.24
C PRO A 110 -15.74 -6.41 -8.28
N ASP A 111 -16.47 -6.40 -9.40
CA ASP A 111 -17.60 -5.49 -9.61
C ASP A 111 -18.86 -5.88 -8.82
N THR A 112 -18.93 -7.11 -8.34
CA THR A 112 -20.07 -7.63 -7.56
C THR A 112 -19.85 -7.64 -6.07
N LEU A 113 -18.65 -7.29 -5.59
CA LEU A 113 -18.30 -7.30 -4.17
C LEU A 113 -19.09 -6.26 -3.38
N LYS A 114 -19.68 -6.69 -2.26
CA LYS A 114 -20.43 -5.82 -1.34
C LYS A 114 -19.70 -5.66 -0.02
N ALA A 115 -19.69 -4.44 0.53
CA ALA A 115 -19.13 -4.19 1.85
C ALA A 115 -19.82 -5.04 2.93
N ARG A 116 -19.02 -5.58 3.85
CA ARG A 116 -19.55 -6.27 5.07
C ARG A 116 -20.03 -5.26 6.07
N LYS A 117 -21.00 -5.67 6.87
CA LYS A 117 -21.48 -4.90 8.03
C LYS A 117 -20.68 -5.21 9.30
N ASP A 118 -20.26 -6.45 9.46
CA ASP A 118 -19.42 -6.90 10.57
C ASP A 118 -17.92 -6.70 10.27
N LYS A 119 -17.14 -6.38 11.29
CA LYS A 119 -15.69 -6.17 11.19
C LYS A 119 -14.96 -7.39 11.74
N SER A 120 -13.99 -7.90 10.98
CA SER A 120 -13.14 -9.01 11.40
C SER A 120 -11.75 -8.86 10.79
N PHE A 121 -10.72 -8.78 11.62
CA PHE A 121 -9.32 -8.74 11.17
C PHE A 121 -8.82 -10.08 10.60
N GLU A 122 -9.49 -11.19 10.94
CA GLU A 122 -9.14 -12.52 10.41
C GLU A 122 -9.51 -12.69 8.94
N GLY A 123 -10.31 -11.75 8.42
CA GLY A 123 -10.79 -11.80 7.06
C GLY A 123 -11.88 -12.88 6.88
N ARG A 124 -12.38 -12.96 5.67
CA ARG A 124 -13.40 -13.90 5.25
C ARG A 124 -12.80 -14.94 4.33
N HIS A 125 -13.33 -16.13 4.35
CA HIS A 125 -13.11 -17.14 3.34
C HIS A 125 -14.12 -16.93 2.21
N ASP A 126 -13.67 -16.66 1.01
CA ASP A 126 -14.50 -16.31 -0.15
C ASP A 126 -14.07 -17.06 -1.42
N GLY A 127 -14.99 -17.13 -2.37
CA GLY A 127 -14.76 -17.79 -3.65
C GLY A 127 -14.90 -19.31 -3.60
N PRO A 128 -14.83 -19.97 -4.77
CA PRO A 128 -15.02 -21.43 -4.92
C PRO A 128 -14.03 -22.27 -4.11
N GLU A 129 -12.82 -21.77 -3.91
CA GLU A 129 -11.74 -22.45 -3.17
C GLU A 129 -11.64 -22.03 -1.71
N ASN A 130 -12.64 -21.29 -1.19
CA ASN A 130 -12.64 -20.80 0.18
C ASN A 130 -11.38 -19.95 0.51
N ASN A 131 -11.00 -19.07 -0.42
CA ASN A 131 -9.81 -18.23 -0.31
C ASN A 131 -9.93 -17.21 0.82
N LYS A 132 -8.81 -16.96 1.51
CA LYS A 132 -8.74 -16.05 2.65
C LYS A 132 -8.01 -14.76 2.28
N ALA A 133 -8.59 -13.61 2.67
CA ALA A 133 -7.91 -12.33 2.58
C ALA A 133 -6.54 -12.39 3.24
N TRP A 134 -5.57 -11.70 2.66
CA TRP A 134 -4.16 -11.62 3.07
C TRP A 134 -3.31 -12.87 2.82
N ARG A 135 -3.92 -14.05 2.71
CA ARG A 135 -3.23 -15.29 2.35
C ARG A 135 -3.31 -15.57 0.85
N ASP A 136 -4.52 -15.48 0.29
CA ASP A 136 -4.83 -15.88 -1.08
C ASP A 136 -5.31 -14.68 -1.93
N ILE A 137 -5.84 -13.64 -1.28
CA ILE A 137 -6.29 -12.40 -1.91
C ILE A 137 -5.40 -11.28 -1.39
N TRP A 138 -4.65 -10.66 -2.30
CA TRP A 138 -3.54 -9.78 -1.97
C TRP A 138 -3.87 -8.30 -2.16
N SER A 139 -3.08 -7.47 -1.51
CA SER A 139 -3.26 -6.02 -1.49
C SER A 139 -2.12 -5.29 -2.18
N ALA A 140 -2.40 -4.09 -2.64
CA ALA A 140 -1.38 -3.14 -3.08
C ALA A 140 -1.81 -1.71 -2.74
N GLY A 141 -0.85 -0.83 -2.52
CA GLY A 141 -1.11 0.60 -2.45
C GLY A 141 -1.31 1.20 -3.84
N GLN A 142 -1.92 2.37 -3.91
CA GLN A 142 -2.18 3.09 -5.18
C GLN A 142 -0.91 3.45 -5.96
N GLY A 143 0.26 3.42 -5.32
CA GLY A 143 1.54 3.61 -5.97
C GLY A 143 2.13 2.34 -6.61
N VAL A 144 1.34 1.29 -6.84
CA VAL A 144 1.82 0.00 -7.36
C VAL A 144 2.54 0.10 -8.70
N ARG A 145 2.15 1.03 -9.58
CA ARG A 145 2.83 1.28 -10.87
C ARG A 145 4.36 1.53 -10.74
N ALA A 146 4.83 1.97 -9.58
CA ALA A 146 6.27 2.15 -9.33
C ALA A 146 7.03 0.82 -9.09
N VAL A 147 6.33 -0.31 -9.07
CA VAL A 147 6.92 -1.65 -8.99
C VAL A 147 7.16 -2.14 -10.42
N ASP A 148 8.34 -1.86 -10.97
CA ASP A 148 8.70 -2.17 -12.35
C ASP A 148 9.41 -3.53 -12.51
N LYS A 149 9.92 -4.08 -11.41
CA LYS A 149 10.65 -5.36 -11.38
C LYS A 149 10.79 -5.89 -9.95
N ILE A 150 11.13 -7.18 -9.85
CA ILE A 150 11.63 -7.81 -8.63
C ILE A 150 13.14 -7.54 -8.54
N GLN A 151 13.62 -7.04 -7.40
CA GLN A 151 15.02 -6.68 -7.21
C GLN A 151 15.44 -6.86 -5.75
N PRO A 152 16.76 -6.93 -5.44
CA PRO A 152 17.23 -6.97 -4.06
C PRO A 152 16.77 -5.74 -3.26
N ALA A 153 16.38 -5.93 -2.00
CA ALA A 153 15.96 -4.84 -1.11
C ALA A 153 17.08 -3.78 -0.97
N ALA A 154 18.34 -4.19 -0.94
CA ALA A 154 19.48 -3.27 -0.89
C ALA A 154 19.53 -2.34 -2.12
N THR A 155 19.22 -2.86 -3.31
CA THR A 155 19.16 -2.05 -4.54
C THR A 155 18.01 -1.04 -4.48
N LEU A 156 16.82 -1.47 -4.02
CA LEU A 156 15.68 -0.59 -3.84
C LEU A 156 16.01 0.55 -2.83
N ILE A 157 16.64 0.21 -1.70
CA ILE A 157 17.02 1.20 -0.69
C ILE A 157 18.01 2.22 -1.25
N ALA A 158 19.02 1.77 -2.01
CA ALA A 158 20.00 2.65 -2.64
C ALA A 158 19.32 3.61 -3.66
N GLN A 159 18.37 3.10 -4.44
CA GLN A 159 17.57 3.89 -5.36
C GLN A 159 16.74 4.95 -4.61
N LEU A 160 15.96 4.55 -3.61
CA LEU A 160 15.14 5.47 -2.81
C LEU A 160 15.97 6.59 -2.17
N LYS A 161 17.17 6.24 -1.67
CA LYS A 161 18.12 7.22 -1.11
C LYS A 161 18.59 8.23 -2.17
N ALA A 162 19.00 7.77 -3.35
CA ALA A 162 19.45 8.65 -4.43
C ALA A 162 18.32 9.58 -4.91
N GLU A 163 17.10 9.06 -5.04
CA GLU A 163 15.91 9.83 -5.41
C GLU A 163 15.57 10.88 -4.34
N TYR A 164 15.66 10.52 -3.05
CA TYR A 164 15.45 11.44 -1.93
C TYR A 164 16.47 12.58 -1.94
N GLU A 165 17.76 12.29 -2.07
CA GLU A 165 18.80 13.34 -2.15
C GLU A 165 18.60 14.25 -3.37
N THR A 166 18.18 13.69 -4.50
CA THR A 166 17.83 14.47 -5.70
C THR A 166 16.63 15.39 -5.45
N ALA A 167 15.59 14.88 -4.79
CA ALA A 167 14.41 15.68 -4.44
C ALA A 167 14.73 16.79 -3.44
N LYS A 168 15.60 16.49 -2.45
CA LYS A 168 16.04 17.44 -1.43
C LYS A 168 16.89 18.60 -2.01
N ALA A 169 17.62 18.34 -3.08
CA ALA A 169 18.43 19.37 -3.77
C ALA A 169 17.60 20.33 -4.64
N LYS A 170 16.32 20.01 -4.92
CA LYS A 170 15.43 20.93 -5.65
C LYS A 170 15.05 22.11 -4.75
N PRO A 171 15.05 23.34 -5.31
CA PRO A 171 14.63 24.54 -4.56
C PRO A 171 13.17 24.49 -4.15
#